data_e05bc2132cc5aa6e19c7890a2e357275
#
_entry.id   e05bc2132cc5aa6e19c7890a2e357275
#
_cell.length_a   1.000
_cell.length_b   1.000
_cell.length_c   1.000
_cell.angle_alpha   90.00
_cell.angle_beta   90.00
_cell.angle_gamma   90.00
#
_symmetry.space_group_name_H-M   'P 1'
#
loop_
_entity.id
_entity.type
_entity.pdbx_description
1 polymer ?
#
loop_
_entity_poly.entity_id
_entity_poly.type
_entity_poly.pdbx_seq_one_letter_code
_entity_poly.pdbx_strand_id
1 'polypeptide(L)'
;GIDISFYLSEEDMGHPNVARIEAYGIHGAHVVVVGRSLGGGRIMVTNIDGYDVEITGEEYTLLTRHYDKPGVVAKVCEELAKEKINISTMRLFRKGKGSDAVMIIHTDQSVPPAVAEKVKNSNENITYVMALDII
;
A
#
# COMPACT_ATOMS: atom_id res chain seq x y z
N GLY A 1 -9.74 19.89 -10.07
CA GLY A 1 -10.26 18.79 -10.86
C GLY A 1 -9.21 17.71 -11.01
N ILE A 2 -9.63 16.55 -11.45
CA ILE A 2 -8.75 15.42 -11.80
C ILE A 2 -8.90 15.22 -13.31
N ASP A 3 -7.80 15.28 -14.05
CA ASP A 3 -7.78 14.95 -15.46
C ASP A 3 -7.53 13.44 -15.60
N ILE A 4 -8.42 12.75 -16.33
CA ILE A 4 -8.33 11.31 -16.54
C ILE A 4 -8.21 11.03 -18.03
N SER A 5 -7.19 10.24 -18.41
CA SER A 5 -6.99 9.76 -19.78
C SER A 5 -6.96 8.23 -19.78
N PHE A 6 -7.58 7.61 -20.78
CA PHE A 6 -7.62 6.16 -20.95
C PHE A 6 -6.85 5.76 -22.19
N TYR A 7 -6.00 4.75 -22.07
CA TYR A 7 -5.25 4.16 -23.14
C TYR A 7 -5.46 2.65 -23.15
N LEU A 8 -5.65 2.08 -24.31
CA LEU A 8 -5.60 0.63 -24.48
C LEU A 8 -4.14 0.23 -24.68
N SER A 9 -3.67 -0.74 -23.92
CA SER A 9 -2.34 -1.33 -24.07
C SER A 9 -2.48 -2.75 -24.59
N GLU A 10 -1.61 -3.10 -25.55
CA GLU A 10 -1.44 -4.47 -26.03
C GLU A 10 -0.35 -5.23 -25.28
N GLU A 11 0.23 -4.63 -24.22
CA GLU A 11 1.22 -5.30 -23.39
C GLU A 11 0.59 -6.52 -22.70
N ASP A 12 1.26 -7.66 -22.82
CA ASP A 12 0.88 -8.86 -22.08
C ASP A 12 1.26 -8.70 -20.60
N MET A 13 0.26 -8.39 -19.79
CA MET A 13 0.40 -8.25 -18.33
C MET A 13 0.02 -9.55 -17.60
N GLY A 14 -0.02 -10.69 -18.32
CA GLY A 14 -0.28 -12.02 -17.77
C GLY A 14 -1.74 -12.29 -17.38
N HIS A 15 -2.65 -11.33 -17.59
CA HIS A 15 -4.08 -11.50 -17.33
C HIS A 15 -4.90 -10.55 -18.22
N PRO A 16 -6.03 -11.01 -18.81
CA PRO A 16 -6.80 -10.22 -19.79
C PRO A 16 -7.51 -8.98 -19.20
N ASN A 17 -7.75 -8.95 -17.89
CA ASN A 17 -8.50 -7.89 -17.22
C ASN A 17 -7.61 -7.12 -16.23
N VAL A 18 -6.54 -6.53 -16.73
CA VAL A 18 -5.59 -5.73 -15.95
C VAL A 18 -5.73 -4.25 -16.31
N ALA A 19 -5.67 -3.41 -15.31
CA ALA A 19 -5.56 -1.96 -15.45
C ALA A 19 -4.27 -1.47 -14.78
N ARG A 20 -3.53 -0.63 -15.50
CA ARG A 20 -2.42 0.15 -14.95
C ARG A 20 -2.88 1.59 -14.80
N ILE A 21 -2.77 2.13 -13.62
CA ILE A 21 -3.16 3.49 -13.28
C ILE A 21 -1.90 4.25 -12.89
N GLU A 22 -1.67 5.37 -13.55
CA GLU A 22 -0.62 6.31 -13.17
C GLU A 22 -1.28 7.59 -12.67
N ALA A 23 -0.96 7.98 -11.45
CA ALA A 23 -1.46 9.21 -10.86
C ALA A 23 -0.31 10.18 -10.61
N TYR A 24 -0.50 11.41 -11.07
CA TYR A 24 0.44 12.50 -10.91
C TYR A 24 -0.17 13.54 -9.99
N GLY A 25 0.49 13.81 -8.90
CA GLY A 25 0.09 14.82 -7.94
C GLY A 25 0.86 16.14 -8.11
N ILE A 26 0.50 17.11 -7.30
CA ILE A 26 1.25 18.36 -7.20
C ILE A 26 2.65 18.10 -6.61
N HIS A 27 3.59 18.98 -6.91
CA HIS A 27 4.99 18.89 -6.47
C HIS A 27 5.74 17.63 -6.92
N GLY A 28 5.33 17.04 -8.06
CA GLY A 28 6.01 15.89 -8.66
C GLY A 28 5.72 14.55 -7.99
N ALA A 29 4.71 14.47 -7.14
CA ALA A 29 4.23 13.20 -6.62
C ALA A 29 3.74 12.32 -7.77
N HIS A 30 4.15 11.04 -7.77
CA HIS A 30 3.78 10.07 -8.79
C HIS A 30 3.60 8.70 -8.13
N VAL A 31 2.55 7.99 -8.51
CA VAL A 31 2.31 6.62 -8.10
C VAL A 31 1.81 5.81 -9.30
N VAL A 32 2.28 4.58 -9.39
CA VAL A 32 1.83 3.59 -10.36
C VAL A 32 1.16 2.44 -9.63
N VAL A 33 -0.08 2.16 -9.98
CA VAL A 33 -0.86 1.07 -9.39
C VAL A 33 -1.30 0.14 -10.51
N VAL A 34 -1.07 -1.15 -10.34
CA VAL A 34 -1.58 -2.19 -11.24
C VAL A 34 -2.59 -3.04 -10.48
N GLY A 35 -3.75 -3.22 -11.08
CA GLY A 35 -4.80 -4.05 -10.53
C GLY A 35 -5.44 -4.91 -11.59
N ARG A 36 -6.12 -5.95 -11.15
CA ARG A 36 -6.88 -6.85 -12.03
C ARG A 36 -8.30 -7.07 -11.50
N SER A 37 -9.23 -7.33 -12.41
CA SER A 37 -10.56 -7.78 -12.03
C SER A 37 -10.51 -9.26 -11.62
N LEU A 38 -11.20 -9.57 -10.53
CA LEU A 38 -11.43 -10.95 -10.07
C LEU A 38 -12.81 -11.47 -10.51
N GLY A 39 -13.58 -10.63 -11.22
CA GLY A 39 -14.97 -10.89 -11.55
C GLY A 39 -15.94 -10.57 -10.40
N GLY A 40 -17.24 -10.47 -10.73
CA GLY A 40 -18.28 -10.18 -9.73
C GLY A 40 -18.13 -8.82 -9.03
N GLY A 41 -17.52 -7.84 -9.69
CA GLY A 41 -17.29 -6.50 -9.11
C GLY A 41 -16.08 -6.41 -8.19
N ARG A 42 -15.35 -7.51 -7.97
CA ARG A 42 -14.15 -7.52 -7.12
C ARG A 42 -12.90 -7.18 -7.91
N ILE A 43 -11.97 -6.52 -7.25
CA ILE A 43 -10.65 -6.15 -7.79
C ILE A 43 -9.56 -6.64 -6.87
N MET A 44 -8.36 -6.73 -7.42
CA MET A 44 -7.14 -6.93 -6.63
C MET A 44 -6.05 -5.99 -7.16
N VAL A 45 -5.50 -5.16 -6.29
CA VAL A 45 -4.25 -4.45 -6.58
C VAL A 45 -3.12 -5.44 -6.46
N THR A 46 -2.33 -5.57 -7.54
CA THR A 46 -1.27 -6.57 -7.65
C THR A 46 0.13 -5.95 -7.64
N ASN A 47 0.24 -4.65 -7.93
CA ASN A 47 1.53 -3.96 -7.89
C ASN A 47 1.34 -2.48 -7.54
N ILE A 48 2.23 -1.95 -6.73
CA ILE A 48 2.33 -0.52 -6.41
C ILE A 48 3.79 -0.10 -6.54
N ASP A 49 4.09 0.83 -7.46
CA ASP A 49 5.43 1.36 -7.71
C ASP A 49 6.51 0.28 -7.93
N GLY A 50 6.12 -0.84 -8.57
CA GLY A 50 7.01 -1.97 -8.85
C GLY A 50 7.17 -2.96 -7.69
N TYR A 51 6.39 -2.82 -6.60
CA TYR A 51 6.29 -3.83 -5.54
C TYR A 51 5.07 -4.70 -5.78
N ASP A 52 5.27 -6.00 -5.83
CA ASP A 52 4.18 -6.96 -5.92
C ASP A 52 3.46 -7.02 -4.58
N VAL A 53 2.16 -6.76 -4.62
CA VAL A 53 1.29 -6.70 -3.45
C VAL A 53 -0.01 -7.45 -3.72
N GLU A 54 -0.80 -7.72 -2.69
CA GLU A 54 -2.14 -8.29 -2.81
C GLU A 54 -3.08 -7.50 -1.90
N ILE A 55 -3.88 -6.59 -2.49
CA ILE A 55 -4.84 -5.77 -1.76
C ILE A 55 -6.18 -5.89 -2.48
N THR A 56 -7.17 -6.47 -1.82
CA THR A 56 -8.51 -6.70 -2.39
C THR A 56 -9.53 -5.62 -2.06
N GLY A 57 -9.25 -4.80 -1.05
CA GLY A 57 -10.23 -3.85 -0.53
C GLY A 57 -11.28 -4.47 0.39
N GLU A 58 -11.16 -5.76 0.69
CA GLU A 58 -12.08 -6.49 1.59
C GLU A 58 -11.63 -6.43 3.07
N GLU A 59 -10.43 -5.87 3.33
CA GLU A 59 -9.83 -5.76 4.66
C GLU A 59 -9.29 -4.34 4.89
N TYR A 60 -9.36 -3.87 6.13
CA TYR A 60 -8.66 -2.64 6.52
C TYR A 60 -7.16 -2.84 6.30
N THR A 61 -6.55 -1.91 5.59
CA THR A 61 -5.16 -2.06 5.16
C THR A 61 -4.34 -0.83 5.53
N LEU A 62 -3.20 -1.03 6.17
CA LEU A 62 -2.17 -0.01 6.35
C LEU A 62 -0.99 -0.33 5.42
N LEU A 63 -0.72 0.58 4.50
CA LEU A 63 0.44 0.52 3.62
C LEU A 63 1.51 1.46 4.15
N THR A 64 2.75 0.96 4.27
CA THR A 64 3.90 1.79 4.61
C THR A 64 5.00 1.66 3.56
N ARG A 65 5.69 2.76 3.26
CA ARG A 65 6.98 2.75 2.57
C ARG A 65 8.07 3.17 3.55
N HIS A 66 9.17 2.46 3.56
CA HIS A 66 10.25 2.70 4.49
C HIS A 66 11.59 2.19 3.97
N TYR A 67 12.68 2.65 4.54
CA TYR A 67 13.97 2.03 4.33
C TYR A 67 14.07 0.75 5.14
N ASP A 68 14.60 -0.32 4.52
CA ASP A 68 14.78 -1.65 5.14
C ASP A 68 15.88 -1.57 6.24
N LYS A 69 15.46 -1.16 7.42
CA LYS A 69 16.33 -0.97 8.60
C LYS A 69 15.76 -1.72 9.80
N PRO A 70 16.64 -2.23 10.68
CA PRO A 70 16.21 -2.81 11.94
C PRO A 70 15.37 -1.84 12.77
N GLY A 71 14.32 -2.36 13.42
CA GLY A 71 13.46 -1.58 14.31
C GLY A 71 12.25 -0.92 13.65
N VAL A 72 12.21 -0.77 12.32
CA VAL A 72 11.07 -0.15 11.63
C VAL A 72 9.79 -0.94 11.87
N VAL A 73 9.81 -2.25 11.62
CA VAL A 73 8.65 -3.13 11.83
C VAL A 73 8.19 -3.09 13.29
N ALA A 74 9.12 -3.13 14.23
CA ALA A 74 8.81 -3.08 15.66
C ALA A 74 8.07 -1.79 16.03
N LYS A 75 8.50 -0.63 15.49
CA LYS A 75 7.85 0.65 15.74
C LYS A 75 6.44 0.72 15.17
N VAL A 76 6.22 0.22 13.96
CA VAL A 76 4.90 0.17 13.36
C VAL A 76 3.95 -0.69 14.22
N CYS A 77 4.39 -1.89 14.61
CA CYS A 77 3.61 -2.78 15.47
C CYS A 77 3.32 -2.15 16.85
N GLU A 78 4.30 -1.47 17.43
CA GLU A 78 4.14 -0.78 18.71
C GLU A 78 3.06 0.31 18.65
N GLU A 79 3.05 1.13 17.59
CA GLU A 79 2.04 2.18 17.45
C GLU A 79 0.63 1.61 17.26
N LEU A 80 0.48 0.56 16.45
CA LEU A 80 -0.80 -0.12 16.30
C LEU A 80 -1.28 -0.76 17.62
N ALA A 81 -0.38 -1.39 18.36
CA ALA A 81 -0.68 -2.01 19.64
C ALA A 81 -1.14 -0.99 20.72
N LYS A 82 -0.51 0.20 20.77
CA LYS A 82 -0.92 1.29 21.68
C LYS A 82 -2.37 1.71 21.44
N GLU A 83 -2.81 1.68 20.20
CA GLU A 83 -4.17 2.03 19.80
C GLU A 83 -5.12 0.82 19.81
N LYS A 84 -4.66 -0.33 20.29
CA LYS A 84 -5.42 -1.59 20.37
C LYS A 84 -5.90 -2.09 19.00
N ILE A 85 -5.18 -1.78 17.94
CA ILE A 85 -5.46 -2.26 16.60
C ILE A 85 -4.75 -3.60 16.41
N ASN A 86 -5.53 -4.65 16.18
CA ASN A 86 -5.01 -5.99 15.98
C ASN A 86 -4.60 -6.19 14.52
N ILE A 87 -3.45 -6.83 14.31
CA ILE A 87 -2.92 -7.18 12.99
C ILE A 87 -3.37 -8.60 12.65
N SER A 88 -4.10 -8.76 11.55
CA SER A 88 -4.52 -10.07 11.03
C SER A 88 -3.43 -10.69 10.15
N THR A 89 -2.86 -9.91 9.24
CA THR A 89 -1.74 -10.35 8.40
C THR A 89 -0.76 -9.19 8.18
N MET A 90 0.50 -9.56 7.92
CA MET A 90 1.54 -8.60 7.58
C MET A 90 2.44 -9.22 6.52
N ARG A 91 2.71 -8.46 5.46
CA ARG A 91 3.68 -8.82 4.43
C ARG A 91 4.64 -7.68 4.21
N LEU A 92 5.92 -8.00 4.10
CA LEU A 92 6.98 -7.05 3.81
C LEU A 92 7.65 -7.41 2.50
N PHE A 93 7.75 -6.45 1.61
CA PHE A 93 8.35 -6.56 0.30
C PHE A 93 9.54 -5.60 0.20
N ARG A 94 10.65 -6.07 -0.31
CA ARG A 94 11.85 -5.26 -0.55
C ARG A 94 12.48 -5.60 -1.88
N LYS A 95 13.06 -4.61 -2.55
CA LYS A 95 13.80 -4.82 -3.81
C LYS A 95 15.21 -5.33 -3.56
N GLY A 96 15.78 -5.04 -2.40
CA GLY A 96 17.12 -5.46 -2.02
C GLY A 96 17.40 -5.16 -0.56
N LYS A 97 18.46 -5.74 0.00
CA LYS A 97 18.86 -5.53 1.38
C LYS A 97 19.24 -4.06 1.63
N GLY A 98 18.62 -3.44 2.62
CA GLY A 98 18.88 -2.05 3.01
C GLY A 98 18.30 -0.99 2.05
N SER A 99 17.51 -1.42 1.05
CA SER A 99 16.83 -0.53 0.10
C SER A 99 15.43 -0.14 0.59
N ASP A 100 14.66 0.50 -0.29
CA ASP A 100 13.24 0.76 -0.04
C ASP A 100 12.46 -0.54 0.13
N ALA A 101 11.53 -0.53 1.06
CA ALA A 101 10.61 -1.61 1.34
C ALA A 101 9.18 -1.08 1.44
N VAL A 102 8.23 -1.95 1.14
CA VAL A 102 6.80 -1.74 1.34
C VAL A 102 6.29 -2.78 2.32
N MET A 103 5.51 -2.37 3.29
CA MET A 103 4.82 -3.27 4.20
C MET A 103 3.32 -3.08 4.05
N ILE A 104 2.62 -4.18 3.82
CA ILE A 104 1.16 -4.26 3.78
C ILE A 104 0.70 -4.95 5.06
N ILE A 105 -0.11 -4.27 5.82
CA ILE A 105 -0.64 -4.75 7.09
C ILE A 105 -2.16 -4.74 6.99
N HIS A 106 -2.78 -5.89 7.12
CA HIS A 106 -4.23 -5.99 7.29
C HIS A 106 -4.55 -5.98 8.79
N THR A 107 -5.62 -5.28 9.14
CA THR A 107 -6.03 -5.08 10.53
C THR A 107 -7.49 -5.44 10.71
N ASP A 108 -7.87 -5.83 11.94
CA ASP A 108 -9.27 -6.15 12.27
C ASP A 108 -10.15 -4.90 12.40
N GLN A 109 -9.52 -3.73 12.59
CA GLN A 109 -10.19 -2.45 12.74
C GLN A 109 -9.63 -1.43 11.75
N SER A 110 -10.44 -0.42 11.43
CA SER A 110 -9.96 0.75 10.67
C SER A 110 -8.80 1.44 11.40
N VAL A 111 -7.83 1.88 10.64
CA VAL A 111 -6.69 2.68 11.15
C VAL A 111 -7.01 4.15 10.96
N PRO A 112 -7.35 4.90 12.03
CA PRO A 112 -7.63 6.32 11.90
C PRO A 112 -6.47 7.13 11.33
N PRO A 113 -6.72 8.23 10.59
CA PRO A 113 -5.67 9.07 10.04
C PRO A 113 -4.65 9.55 11.09
N ALA A 114 -5.11 9.84 12.31
CA ALA A 114 -4.24 10.24 13.42
C ALA A 114 -3.27 9.12 13.83
N VAL A 115 -3.69 7.86 13.75
CA VAL A 115 -2.83 6.69 14.04
C VAL A 115 -1.85 6.47 12.90
N ALA A 116 -2.28 6.58 11.65
CA ALA A 116 -1.39 6.51 10.49
C ALA A 116 -0.29 7.58 10.58
N GLU A 117 -0.61 8.79 11.01
CA GLU A 117 0.37 9.86 11.24
C GLU A 117 1.34 9.54 12.40
N LYS A 118 0.87 8.95 13.50
CA LYS A 118 1.73 8.46 14.58
C LYS A 118 2.71 7.40 14.08
N VAL A 119 2.23 6.44 13.28
CA VAL A 119 3.07 5.42 12.65
C VAL A 119 4.13 6.08 11.76
N LYS A 120 3.74 7.03 10.91
CA LYS A 120 4.66 7.77 10.04
C LYS A 120 5.79 8.43 10.83
N ASN A 121 5.48 9.05 11.96
CA ASN A 121 6.41 9.80 12.78
C ASN A 121 7.17 8.94 13.81
N SER A 122 6.83 7.66 13.94
CA SER A 122 7.43 6.76 14.93
C SER A 122 8.89 6.38 14.63
N ASN A 123 9.31 6.49 13.37
CA ASN A 123 10.67 6.19 12.94
C ASN A 123 11.04 7.02 11.71
N GLU A 124 12.22 7.61 11.70
CA GLU A 124 12.73 8.45 10.61
C GLU A 124 12.85 7.72 9.26
N ASN A 125 12.98 6.40 9.29
CA ASN A 125 13.07 5.58 8.09
C ASN A 125 11.72 5.31 7.43
N ILE A 126 10.59 5.66 8.06
CA ILE A 126 9.25 5.54 7.46
C ILE A 126 8.99 6.78 6.61
N THR A 127 8.91 6.58 5.30
CA THR A 127 8.79 7.69 4.33
C THR A 127 7.33 8.00 3.97
N TYR A 128 6.46 6.98 4.03
CA TYR A 128 5.05 7.14 3.68
C TYR A 128 4.17 6.13 4.43
N VAL A 129 2.98 6.56 4.81
CA VAL A 129 1.95 5.71 5.41
C VAL A 129 0.60 6.08 4.83
N MET A 130 -0.20 5.09 4.47
CA MET A 130 -1.57 5.25 3.99
C MET A 130 -2.45 4.18 4.60
N ALA A 131 -3.56 4.61 5.18
CA ALA A 131 -4.62 3.72 5.64
C ALA A 131 -5.72 3.63 4.58
N LEU A 132 -6.19 2.44 4.31
CA LEU A 132 -7.27 2.13 3.39
C LEU A 132 -8.38 1.43 4.15
N ASP A 133 -9.59 1.98 4.06
CA ASP A 133 -10.78 1.33 4.57
C ASP A 133 -11.30 0.28 3.59
N ILE A 134 -12.23 -0.54 4.06
CA ILE A 134 -12.94 -1.53 3.22
C ILE A 134 -13.77 -0.78 2.17
N ILE A 135 -13.69 -1.23 0.93
CA ILE A 135 -14.41 -0.66 -0.21
C ILE A 135 -15.75 -1.39 -0.42
#